data_76d1914950a3713f542a463866f90627
#
_entry.id   76d1914950a3713f542a463866f90627
#
_cell.length_a   1.000
_cell.length_b   1.000
_cell.length_c   1.000
_cell.angle_alpha   90.00
_cell.angle_beta   90.00
_cell.angle_gamma   90.00
#
_symmetry.space_group_name_H-M   'P 1'
#
loop_
_entity.id
_entity.type
_entity.pdbx_description
1 polymer ?
#
loop_
_entity_poly.entity_id
_entity_poly.type
_entity_poly.pdbx_seq_one_letter_code
_entity_poly.pdbx_strand_id
1 'polypeptide(L)'
;MSFQTYLQSVIAKKDLTESKMVEAMTQVMEGAVSDIQLAAFLTALQVKKETVPEIVGAAKVMREKAEKVKVNKSNIIDTCGTGGDGSETFNISTAVAFVVAGAGLTVAKHGNRAVSSRSGSADVLKCLGVNIDASLPTVERCIEEVGIGFLFAPLMHKAMKHAAVVRKELGFRTIFNLLGPLTNPADAHVQLLGVFDSKWVSPLAEVLRDLGSHHALVVHGFDGLDEITLTGETQVAELKNGDITTFSIDPKDFGFSL
;
A
#
# COMPACT_ATOMS: atom_id res chain seq x y z
N MET A 1 -21.92 16.59 0.26
CA MET A 1 -22.96 16.00 -0.66
C MET A 1 -23.43 14.66 -0.11
N SER A 2 -24.58 14.11 -0.59
CA SER A 2 -24.98 12.74 -0.20
C SER A 2 -24.07 11.71 -0.87
N PHE A 3 -23.81 10.58 -0.21
CA PHE A 3 -23.02 9.48 -0.79
C PHE A 3 -23.56 8.99 -2.13
N GLN A 4 -24.89 9.02 -2.27
CA GLN A 4 -25.58 8.63 -3.50
C GLN A 4 -25.14 9.45 -4.73
N THR A 5 -24.78 10.73 -4.55
CA THR A 5 -24.29 11.57 -5.65
C THR A 5 -22.95 11.07 -6.20
N TYR A 6 -22.03 10.63 -5.33
CA TYR A 6 -20.75 10.05 -5.75
C TYR A 6 -20.96 8.70 -6.43
N LEU A 7 -21.81 7.85 -5.85
CA LEU A 7 -22.17 6.56 -6.43
C LEU A 7 -22.74 6.70 -7.85
N GLN A 8 -23.70 7.62 -8.06
CA GLN A 8 -24.26 7.88 -9.37
C GLN A 8 -23.23 8.37 -10.38
N SER A 9 -22.28 9.22 -9.95
CA SER A 9 -21.19 9.69 -10.81
C SER A 9 -20.34 8.54 -11.30
N VAL A 10 -19.92 7.64 -10.40
CA VAL A 10 -19.08 6.50 -10.74
C VAL A 10 -19.81 5.47 -11.60
N ILE A 11 -21.10 5.21 -11.35
CA ILE A 11 -21.95 4.36 -12.20
C ILE A 11 -22.06 4.93 -13.62
N ALA A 12 -22.13 6.26 -13.74
CA ALA A 12 -22.13 6.95 -15.03
C ALA A 12 -20.73 7.02 -15.68
N LYS A 13 -19.74 6.29 -15.15
CA LYS A 13 -18.31 6.28 -15.57
C LYS A 13 -17.66 7.65 -15.56
N LYS A 14 -18.11 8.56 -14.68
CA LYS A 14 -17.49 9.86 -14.47
C LYS A 14 -16.50 9.77 -13.34
N ASP A 15 -15.29 10.33 -13.57
CA ASP A 15 -14.25 10.38 -12.56
C ASP A 15 -14.63 11.34 -11.43
N LEU A 16 -14.28 10.95 -10.22
CA LEU A 16 -14.34 11.84 -9.08
C LEU A 16 -13.06 12.67 -9.00
N THR A 17 -13.20 13.94 -8.70
CA THR A 17 -12.04 14.76 -8.31
C THR A 17 -11.50 14.25 -6.97
N GLU A 18 -10.24 14.58 -6.67
CA GLU A 18 -9.63 14.27 -5.38
C GLU A 18 -10.53 14.70 -4.21
N SER A 19 -11.04 15.94 -4.23
CA SER A 19 -11.91 16.47 -3.17
C SER A 19 -13.21 15.68 -3.00
N LYS A 20 -13.85 15.28 -4.10
CA LYS A 20 -15.05 14.44 -4.03
C LYS A 20 -14.77 13.04 -3.50
N MET A 21 -13.61 12.46 -3.85
CA MET A 21 -13.21 11.17 -3.31
C MET A 21 -12.89 11.28 -1.82
N VAL A 22 -12.24 12.36 -1.37
CA VAL A 22 -12.04 12.65 0.06
C VAL A 22 -13.39 12.69 0.80
N GLU A 23 -14.39 13.44 0.28
CA GLU A 23 -15.71 13.49 0.91
C GLU A 23 -16.42 12.12 0.94
N ALA A 24 -16.33 11.32 -0.15
CA ALA A 24 -16.92 9.99 -0.21
C ALA A 24 -16.24 9.01 0.76
N MET A 25 -14.90 8.97 0.76
CA MET A 25 -14.14 8.08 1.63
C MET A 25 -14.24 8.46 3.11
N THR A 26 -14.38 9.74 3.43
CA THR A 26 -14.65 10.18 4.81
C THR A 26 -15.96 9.56 5.31
N GLN A 27 -17.04 9.62 4.53
CA GLN A 27 -18.31 9.00 4.91
C GLN A 27 -18.17 7.47 5.09
N VAL A 28 -17.39 6.80 4.23
CA VAL A 28 -17.10 5.36 4.36
C VAL A 28 -16.34 5.06 5.66
N MET A 29 -15.26 5.79 5.92
CA MET A 29 -14.40 5.56 7.09
C MET A 29 -15.06 5.97 8.42
N GLU A 30 -16.10 6.78 8.39
CA GLU A 30 -16.94 7.13 9.54
C GLU A 30 -18.12 6.19 9.75
N GLY A 31 -18.30 5.21 8.84
CA GLY A 31 -19.41 4.25 8.93
C GLY A 31 -20.78 4.85 8.58
N ALA A 32 -20.81 5.99 7.90
CA ALA A 32 -22.04 6.66 7.49
C ALA A 32 -22.65 6.08 6.19
N VAL A 33 -22.02 5.08 5.60
CA VAL A 33 -22.42 4.43 4.34
C VAL A 33 -22.87 3.01 4.63
N SER A 34 -24.04 2.61 4.09
CA SER A 34 -24.49 1.22 4.24
C SER A 34 -23.62 0.25 3.42
N ASP A 35 -23.55 -1.02 3.84
CA ASP A 35 -22.80 -2.06 3.16
C ASP A 35 -23.22 -2.21 1.69
N ILE A 36 -24.52 -2.07 1.41
CA ILE A 36 -25.07 -2.13 0.04
C ILE A 36 -24.53 -0.98 -0.82
N GLN A 37 -24.53 0.24 -0.29
CA GLN A 37 -24.00 1.40 -1.02
C GLN A 37 -22.50 1.31 -1.22
N LEU A 38 -21.78 0.85 -0.21
CA LEU A 38 -20.34 0.65 -0.29
C LEU A 38 -19.98 -0.43 -1.32
N ALA A 39 -20.68 -1.58 -1.32
CA ALA A 39 -20.48 -2.63 -2.30
C ALA A 39 -20.70 -2.13 -3.72
N ALA A 40 -21.80 -1.41 -3.95
CA ALA A 40 -22.10 -0.80 -5.26
C ALA A 40 -21.03 0.20 -5.68
N PHE A 41 -20.54 1.04 -4.77
CA PHE A 41 -19.52 2.05 -5.04
C PHE A 41 -18.18 1.41 -5.40
N LEU A 42 -17.71 0.44 -4.62
CA LEU A 42 -16.45 -0.27 -4.88
C LEU A 42 -16.51 -1.04 -6.20
N THR A 43 -17.63 -1.69 -6.49
CA THR A 43 -17.85 -2.39 -7.76
C THR A 43 -17.83 -1.43 -8.94
N ALA A 44 -18.53 -0.29 -8.82
CA ALA A 44 -18.59 0.71 -9.89
C ALA A 44 -17.22 1.34 -10.13
N LEU A 45 -16.43 1.65 -9.10
CA LEU A 45 -15.04 2.12 -9.22
C LEU A 45 -14.17 1.09 -9.96
N GLN A 46 -14.25 -0.19 -9.58
CA GLN A 46 -13.49 -1.26 -10.21
C GLN A 46 -13.84 -1.43 -11.70
N VAL A 47 -15.13 -1.31 -12.05
CA VAL A 47 -15.59 -1.40 -13.45
C VAL A 47 -15.19 -0.16 -14.26
N LYS A 48 -15.29 1.03 -13.67
CA LYS A 48 -14.87 2.30 -14.28
C LYS A 48 -13.35 2.34 -14.46
N LYS A 49 -12.60 1.78 -13.57
CA LYS A 49 -11.17 1.91 -13.27
C LYS A 49 -10.88 3.18 -12.48
N GLU A 50 -10.09 3.01 -11.44
CA GLU A 50 -9.68 4.09 -10.54
C GLU A 50 -8.68 5.02 -11.24
N THR A 51 -8.79 6.32 -10.97
CA THR A 51 -7.85 7.34 -11.45
C THR A 51 -6.90 7.79 -10.34
N VAL A 52 -5.77 8.40 -10.73
CA VAL A 52 -4.78 8.93 -9.77
C VAL A 52 -5.42 9.88 -8.75
N PRO A 53 -6.25 10.89 -9.14
CA PRO A 53 -6.93 11.76 -8.16
C PRO A 53 -7.85 11.00 -7.18
N GLU A 54 -8.52 9.95 -7.66
CA GLU A 54 -9.38 9.13 -6.80
C GLU A 54 -8.56 8.34 -5.78
N ILE A 55 -7.44 7.74 -6.20
CA ILE A 55 -6.55 6.98 -5.30
C ILE A 55 -5.92 7.93 -4.28
N VAL A 56 -5.45 9.12 -4.72
CA VAL A 56 -4.89 10.15 -3.82
C VAL A 56 -5.91 10.58 -2.77
N GLY A 57 -7.14 10.91 -3.18
CA GLY A 57 -8.19 11.32 -2.25
C GLY A 57 -8.53 10.24 -1.22
N ALA A 58 -8.63 8.99 -1.66
CA ALA A 58 -8.88 7.86 -0.77
C ALA A 58 -7.71 7.62 0.21
N ALA A 59 -6.48 7.68 -0.26
CA ALA A 59 -5.29 7.50 0.58
C ALA A 59 -5.15 8.62 1.63
N LYS A 60 -5.45 9.88 1.26
CA LYS A 60 -5.44 11.01 2.21
C LYS A 60 -6.37 10.78 3.39
N VAL A 61 -7.60 10.31 3.15
CA VAL A 61 -8.54 10.01 4.23
C VAL A 61 -8.05 8.86 5.10
N MET A 62 -7.51 7.81 4.50
CA MET A 62 -6.96 6.69 5.28
C MET A 62 -5.76 7.10 6.12
N ARG A 63 -4.85 7.93 5.58
CA ARG A 63 -3.74 8.50 6.35
C ARG A 63 -4.23 9.37 7.51
N GLU A 64 -5.25 10.20 7.29
CA GLU A 64 -5.85 11.05 8.34
C GLU A 64 -6.46 10.23 9.48
N LYS A 65 -7.19 9.16 9.14
CA LYS A 65 -7.87 8.30 10.12
C LYS A 65 -6.95 7.23 10.75
N ALA A 66 -5.69 7.12 10.32
CA ALA A 66 -4.73 6.17 10.89
C ALA A 66 -4.19 6.63 12.24
N GLU A 67 -3.88 5.66 13.11
CA GLU A 67 -3.09 5.90 14.31
C GLU A 67 -1.67 6.32 13.89
N LYS A 68 -1.23 7.52 14.26
CA LYS A 68 0.07 8.05 13.86
C LYS A 68 1.21 7.47 14.68
N VAL A 69 2.25 7.01 14.03
CA VAL A 69 3.51 6.55 14.61
C VAL A 69 4.52 7.70 14.54
N LYS A 70 5.00 8.15 15.70
CA LYS A 70 5.90 9.31 15.81
C LYS A 70 7.34 8.83 15.91
N VAL A 71 8.14 9.15 14.92
CA VAL A 71 9.55 8.78 14.83
C VAL A 71 10.37 10.01 14.45
N ASN A 72 11.44 10.30 15.19
CA ASN A 72 12.37 11.42 14.93
C ASN A 72 13.52 10.99 14.02
N LYS A 73 13.22 10.29 12.95
CA LYS A 73 14.19 9.88 11.93
C LYS A 73 13.82 10.48 10.58
N SER A 74 14.80 10.92 9.84
CA SER A 74 14.66 11.25 8.42
C SER A 74 14.76 10.00 7.56
N ASN A 75 14.17 10.04 6.37
CA ASN A 75 14.28 8.97 5.37
C ASN A 75 13.81 7.59 5.87
N ILE A 76 12.64 7.57 6.52
CA ILE A 76 12.00 6.31 6.90
C ILE A 76 11.58 5.58 5.63
N ILE A 77 11.93 4.30 5.54
CA ILE A 77 11.67 3.43 4.40
C ILE A 77 10.53 2.47 4.71
N ASP A 78 9.64 2.28 3.74
CA ASP A 78 8.67 1.19 3.72
C ASP A 78 8.92 0.27 2.52
N THR A 79 8.75 -1.03 2.71
CA THR A 79 8.86 -2.07 1.68
C THR A 79 7.52 -2.77 1.45
N CYS A 80 6.41 -2.07 1.61
CA CYS A 80 5.06 -2.63 1.50
C CYS A 80 4.57 -2.62 0.05
N GLY A 81 4.31 -3.80 -0.53
CA GLY A 81 3.63 -3.96 -1.81
C GLY A 81 2.12 -4.11 -1.69
N THR A 82 1.43 -4.17 -2.82
CA THR A 82 -0.02 -4.41 -2.89
C THR A 82 -0.41 -5.83 -2.51
N GLY A 83 0.52 -6.78 -2.66
CA GLY A 83 0.25 -8.19 -2.50
C GLY A 83 -0.69 -8.75 -3.57
N GLY A 84 -0.98 -10.03 -3.45
CA GLY A 84 -2.03 -10.67 -4.26
C GLY A 84 -1.62 -11.00 -5.70
N ASP A 85 -0.35 -11.09 -6.00
CA ASP A 85 0.21 -11.50 -7.31
C ASP A 85 -0.03 -12.98 -7.61
N GLY A 86 -0.30 -13.80 -6.59
CA GLY A 86 -0.56 -15.23 -6.73
C GLY A 86 0.70 -16.09 -6.92
N SER A 87 1.89 -15.52 -6.77
CA SER A 87 3.16 -16.20 -7.06
C SER A 87 3.63 -17.20 -6.02
N GLU A 88 2.98 -17.26 -4.85
CA GLU A 88 3.30 -18.18 -3.74
C GLU A 88 4.78 -18.15 -3.29
N THR A 89 5.48 -17.03 -3.46
CA THR A 89 6.86 -16.84 -3.02
C THR A 89 6.95 -16.72 -1.48
N PHE A 90 8.17 -16.76 -0.94
CA PHE A 90 8.39 -16.33 0.44
C PHE A 90 8.15 -14.81 0.57
N ASN A 91 8.07 -14.31 1.80
CA ASN A 91 7.79 -12.89 2.07
C ASN A 91 9.01 -12.01 1.75
N ILE A 92 9.25 -11.75 0.46
CA ILE A 92 10.40 -11.00 -0.07
C ILE A 92 10.48 -9.63 0.59
N SER A 93 9.41 -8.84 0.58
CA SER A 93 9.38 -7.50 1.17
C SER A 93 9.72 -7.50 2.67
N THR A 94 9.38 -8.59 3.40
CA THR A 94 9.74 -8.73 4.82
C THR A 94 11.24 -9.02 4.97
N ALA A 95 11.82 -9.89 4.15
CA ALA A 95 13.26 -10.16 4.15
C ALA A 95 14.06 -8.91 3.77
N VAL A 96 13.62 -8.18 2.73
CA VAL A 96 14.22 -6.92 2.28
C VAL A 96 14.21 -5.87 3.40
N ALA A 97 13.14 -5.78 4.20
CA ALA A 97 13.07 -4.86 5.34
C ALA A 97 14.23 -5.08 6.33
N PHE A 98 14.56 -6.34 6.64
CA PHE A 98 15.70 -6.67 7.53
C PHE A 98 17.05 -6.36 6.88
N VAL A 99 17.20 -6.65 5.58
CA VAL A 99 18.46 -6.34 4.85
C VAL A 99 18.70 -4.83 4.82
N VAL A 100 17.66 -4.04 4.52
CA VAL A 100 17.72 -2.58 4.47
C VAL A 100 18.05 -1.99 5.86
N ALA A 101 17.40 -2.50 6.91
CA ALA A 101 17.73 -2.11 8.28
C ALA A 101 19.16 -2.50 8.68
N GLY A 102 19.60 -3.70 8.31
CA GLY A 102 20.99 -4.17 8.51
C GLY A 102 22.03 -3.32 7.78
N ALA A 103 21.66 -2.68 6.67
CA ALA A 103 22.48 -1.71 5.96
C ALA A 103 22.51 -0.31 6.63
N GLY A 104 21.84 -0.13 7.78
CA GLY A 104 21.87 1.10 8.57
C GLY A 104 20.76 2.10 8.23
N LEU A 105 19.78 1.71 7.42
CA LEU A 105 18.62 2.56 7.09
C LEU A 105 17.47 2.32 8.08
N THR A 106 16.63 3.33 8.28
CA THR A 106 15.48 3.22 9.20
C THR A 106 14.26 2.67 8.45
N VAL A 107 13.71 1.56 8.94
CA VAL A 107 12.56 0.88 8.31
C VAL A 107 11.33 0.93 9.22
N ALA A 108 10.23 1.46 8.70
CA ALA A 108 8.90 1.35 9.28
C ALA A 108 8.03 0.50 8.35
N LYS A 109 8.12 -0.82 8.50
CA LYS A 109 7.43 -1.74 7.60
C LYS A 109 5.95 -1.81 7.90
N HIS A 110 5.13 -1.28 6.99
CA HIS A 110 3.68 -1.51 7.01
C HIS A 110 3.37 -2.92 6.48
N GLY A 111 2.43 -3.61 7.11
CA GLY A 111 2.09 -4.95 6.66
C GLY A 111 0.87 -5.55 7.34
N ASN A 112 0.41 -6.68 6.78
CA ASN A 112 -0.79 -7.36 7.22
C ASN A 112 -0.58 -8.89 7.26
N ARG A 113 -1.61 -9.61 7.72
CA ARG A 113 -1.74 -11.04 7.48
C ARG A 113 -2.05 -11.32 6.02
N ALA A 114 -1.84 -12.56 5.60
CA ALA A 114 -2.23 -13.02 4.27
C ALA A 114 -3.74 -12.84 4.04
N VAL A 115 -4.10 -12.39 2.83
CA VAL A 115 -5.49 -12.33 2.36
C VAL A 115 -5.73 -13.42 1.32
N SER A 116 -4.80 -13.62 0.41
CA SER A 116 -4.87 -14.59 -0.70
C SER A 116 -3.65 -15.51 -0.80
N SER A 117 -2.52 -15.16 -0.19
CA SER A 117 -1.31 -15.97 -0.12
C SER A 117 -1.32 -16.91 1.10
N ARG A 118 -0.36 -17.86 1.14
CA ARG A 118 -0.22 -18.79 2.28
C ARG A 118 0.24 -18.10 3.56
N SER A 119 0.98 -16.99 3.46
CA SER A 119 1.58 -16.29 4.59
C SER A 119 1.79 -14.81 4.27
N GLY A 120 1.31 -13.92 5.14
CA GLY A 120 1.60 -12.49 5.09
C GLY A 120 2.77 -12.10 5.98
N SER A 121 3.21 -10.85 5.90
CA SER A 121 4.31 -10.31 6.72
C SER A 121 4.09 -10.55 8.22
N ALA A 122 2.86 -10.29 8.71
CA ALA A 122 2.52 -10.47 10.12
C ALA A 122 2.60 -11.94 10.56
N ASP A 123 2.26 -12.86 9.66
CA ASP A 123 2.28 -14.30 9.97
C ASP A 123 3.72 -14.80 10.15
N VAL A 124 4.63 -14.42 9.23
CA VAL A 124 6.05 -14.75 9.32
C VAL A 124 6.69 -14.13 10.57
N LEU A 125 6.48 -12.84 10.80
CA LEU A 125 7.06 -12.14 11.95
C LEU A 125 6.59 -12.75 13.26
N LYS A 126 5.32 -13.14 13.37
CA LYS A 126 4.80 -13.85 14.55
C LYS A 126 5.47 -15.20 14.74
N CYS A 127 5.68 -15.97 13.67
CA CYS A 127 6.40 -17.26 13.73
C CYS A 127 7.87 -17.08 14.17
N LEU A 128 8.48 -15.96 13.80
CA LEU A 128 9.83 -15.57 14.24
C LEU A 128 9.90 -15.03 15.68
N GLY A 129 8.77 -14.98 16.40
CA GLY A 129 8.70 -14.51 17.78
C GLY A 129 8.53 -13.01 17.96
N VAL A 130 8.30 -12.24 16.86
CA VAL A 130 8.03 -10.82 16.94
C VAL A 130 6.62 -10.59 17.48
N ASN A 131 6.50 -9.74 18.50
CA ASN A 131 5.19 -9.31 19.00
C ASN A 131 4.54 -8.30 18.04
N ILE A 132 3.73 -8.80 17.11
CA ILE A 132 3.03 -7.94 16.12
C ILE A 132 1.92 -7.09 16.74
N ASP A 133 1.48 -7.41 17.94
CA ASP A 133 0.44 -6.69 18.70
C ASP A 133 1.06 -5.71 19.72
N ALA A 134 2.33 -5.34 19.55
CA ALA A 134 3.03 -4.40 20.41
C ALA A 134 2.36 -3.03 20.42
N SER A 135 2.46 -2.32 21.55
CA SER A 135 1.91 -0.97 21.70
C SER A 135 2.62 0.03 20.80
N LEU A 136 1.94 1.11 20.38
CA LEU A 136 2.54 2.17 19.58
C LEU A 136 3.87 2.69 20.16
N PRO A 137 3.98 3.04 21.46
CA PRO A 137 5.26 3.47 22.02
C PRO A 137 6.37 2.42 21.91
N THR A 138 6.02 1.14 21.97
CA THR A 138 7.00 0.06 21.78
C THR A 138 7.49 0.01 20.32
N VAL A 139 6.58 0.14 19.38
CA VAL A 139 6.92 0.16 17.94
C VAL A 139 7.80 1.38 17.62
N GLU A 140 7.43 2.57 18.13
CA GLU A 140 8.20 3.81 17.99
C GLU A 140 9.64 3.63 18.50
N ARG A 141 9.80 3.06 19.71
CA ARG A 141 11.11 2.75 20.27
C ARG A 141 11.90 1.75 19.43
N CYS A 142 11.26 0.71 18.90
CA CYS A 142 11.93 -0.24 17.99
C CYS A 142 12.50 0.48 16.76
N ILE A 143 11.73 1.37 16.13
CA ILE A 143 12.20 2.14 14.97
C ILE A 143 13.35 3.07 15.36
N GLU A 144 13.27 3.74 16.52
CA GLU A 144 14.27 4.70 16.99
C GLU A 144 15.59 4.02 17.42
N GLU A 145 15.51 2.94 18.21
CA GLU A 145 16.65 2.32 18.87
C GLU A 145 17.26 1.17 18.05
N VAL A 146 16.40 0.39 17.35
CA VAL A 146 16.84 -0.80 16.59
C VAL A 146 16.94 -0.51 15.09
N GLY A 147 16.25 0.55 14.60
CA GLY A 147 16.24 0.91 13.19
C GLY A 147 15.15 0.21 12.36
N ILE A 148 14.33 -0.66 12.97
CA ILE A 148 13.23 -1.34 12.29
C ILE A 148 12.03 -1.52 13.22
N GLY A 149 10.81 -1.28 12.70
CA GLY A 149 9.56 -1.56 13.37
C GLY A 149 8.50 -2.08 12.42
N PHE A 150 7.58 -2.89 12.94
CA PHE A 150 6.47 -3.44 12.19
C PHE A 150 5.16 -2.74 12.56
N LEU A 151 4.51 -2.19 11.55
CA LEU A 151 3.24 -1.46 11.65
C LEU A 151 2.12 -2.40 11.19
N PHE A 152 1.48 -3.05 12.16
CA PHE A 152 0.43 -4.02 11.86
C PHE A 152 -0.86 -3.31 11.45
N ALA A 153 -1.25 -3.42 10.18
CA ALA A 153 -2.33 -2.65 9.56
C ALA A 153 -3.67 -2.67 10.35
N PRO A 154 -4.14 -3.80 10.94
CA PRO A 154 -5.37 -3.80 11.73
C PRO A 154 -5.33 -2.92 12.99
N LEU A 155 -4.16 -2.74 13.60
CA LEU A 155 -3.98 -1.87 14.77
C LEU A 155 -3.92 -0.40 14.36
N MET A 156 -3.36 -0.12 13.18
CA MET A 156 -3.12 1.23 12.68
C MET A 156 -4.37 1.84 12.03
N HIS A 157 -5.16 1.03 11.32
CA HIS A 157 -6.29 1.48 10.51
C HIS A 157 -7.63 0.98 11.05
N LYS A 158 -7.97 1.37 12.27
CA LYS A 158 -9.21 0.93 12.95
C LYS A 158 -10.49 1.26 12.18
N ALA A 159 -10.49 2.35 11.41
CA ALA A 159 -11.63 2.74 10.56
C ALA A 159 -11.93 1.72 9.44
N MET A 160 -10.97 0.87 9.07
CA MET A 160 -11.17 -0.19 8.07
C MET A 160 -12.24 -1.22 8.47
N LYS A 161 -12.61 -1.29 9.74
CA LYS A 161 -13.73 -2.15 10.20
C LYS A 161 -15.02 -1.87 9.43
N HIS A 162 -15.26 -0.62 9.00
CA HIS A 162 -16.45 -0.22 8.25
C HIS A 162 -16.47 -0.72 6.79
N ALA A 163 -15.34 -1.16 6.26
CA ALA A 163 -15.25 -1.72 4.90
C ALA A 163 -14.89 -3.22 4.89
N ALA A 164 -14.53 -3.79 6.03
CA ALA A 164 -13.97 -5.14 6.10
C ALA A 164 -14.94 -6.22 5.64
N VAL A 165 -16.22 -6.17 6.07
CA VAL A 165 -17.25 -7.13 5.70
C VAL A 165 -17.52 -7.08 4.20
N VAL A 166 -17.77 -5.88 3.67
CA VAL A 166 -18.05 -5.67 2.24
C VAL A 166 -16.90 -6.17 1.38
N ARG A 167 -15.66 -5.84 1.72
CA ARG A 167 -14.48 -6.29 0.97
C ARG A 167 -14.35 -7.82 0.95
N LYS A 168 -14.65 -8.47 2.08
CA LYS A 168 -14.60 -9.94 2.19
C LYS A 168 -15.67 -10.58 1.32
N GLU A 169 -16.90 -10.06 1.35
CA GLU A 169 -18.03 -10.61 0.59
C GLU A 169 -17.91 -10.38 -0.91
N LEU A 170 -17.34 -9.23 -1.33
CA LEU A 170 -17.09 -8.96 -2.74
C LEU A 170 -16.09 -9.95 -3.36
N GLY A 171 -15.08 -10.41 -2.64
CA GLY A 171 -14.14 -11.44 -3.07
C GLY A 171 -13.25 -11.09 -4.26
N PHE A 172 -13.29 -9.84 -4.75
CA PHE A 172 -12.44 -9.34 -5.81
C PHE A 172 -11.67 -8.09 -5.36
N ARG A 173 -10.66 -7.70 -6.14
CA ARG A 173 -9.85 -6.51 -5.84
C ARG A 173 -10.65 -5.23 -6.01
N THR A 174 -10.49 -4.33 -5.05
CA THR A 174 -11.11 -3.00 -5.04
C THR A 174 -10.01 -1.95 -4.83
N ILE A 175 -10.35 -0.67 -4.85
CA ILE A 175 -9.42 0.43 -4.54
C ILE A 175 -8.62 0.18 -3.24
N PHE A 176 -9.20 -0.49 -2.24
CA PHE A 176 -8.52 -0.81 -0.99
C PHE A 176 -7.29 -1.72 -1.16
N ASN A 177 -7.17 -2.45 -2.25
CA ASN A 177 -5.98 -3.26 -2.53
C ASN A 177 -4.79 -2.40 -3.00
N LEU A 178 -5.04 -1.19 -3.50
CA LEU A 178 -4.03 -0.21 -3.85
C LEU A 178 -3.64 0.67 -2.66
N LEU A 179 -4.57 0.90 -1.72
CA LEU A 179 -4.39 1.87 -0.63
C LEU A 179 -3.42 1.42 0.47
N GLY A 180 -3.27 0.09 0.68
CA GLY A 180 -2.43 -0.44 1.75
C GLY A 180 -1.03 0.18 1.80
N PRO A 181 -0.21 0.04 0.74
CA PRO A 181 1.14 0.59 0.71
C PRO A 181 1.21 2.12 0.66
N LEU A 182 0.10 2.82 0.36
CA LEU A 182 0.03 4.27 0.30
C LEU A 182 -0.26 4.95 1.64
N THR A 183 -0.48 4.16 2.70
CA THR A 183 -1.06 4.65 3.95
C THR A 183 -0.20 4.30 5.18
N ASN A 184 1.11 4.27 5.02
CA ASN A 184 2.05 3.99 6.10
C ASN A 184 1.86 5.01 7.26
N PRO A 185 1.59 4.55 8.50
CA PRO A 185 1.31 5.43 9.63
C PRO A 185 2.50 6.23 10.16
N ALA A 186 3.73 5.85 9.79
CA ALA A 186 4.96 6.57 10.14
C ALA A 186 5.34 7.63 9.09
N ASP A 187 4.43 7.94 8.15
CA ASP A 187 4.65 8.87 7.05
C ASP A 187 5.98 8.60 6.30
N ALA A 188 6.22 7.31 5.97
CA ALA A 188 7.40 6.91 5.21
C ALA A 188 7.40 7.58 3.83
N HIS A 189 8.37 8.46 3.60
CA HIS A 189 8.53 9.21 2.36
C HIS A 189 9.46 8.54 1.34
N VAL A 190 10.06 7.40 1.73
CA VAL A 190 10.88 6.55 0.86
C VAL A 190 10.24 5.17 0.79
N GLN A 191 10.01 4.65 -0.42
CA GLN A 191 9.28 3.37 -0.56
C GLN A 191 9.84 2.50 -1.69
N LEU A 192 9.86 1.18 -1.44
CA LEU A 192 9.84 0.16 -2.49
C LEU A 192 8.44 -0.44 -2.49
N LEU A 193 7.69 -0.20 -3.58
CA LEU A 193 6.29 -0.59 -3.71
C LEU A 193 6.11 -1.56 -4.86
N GLY A 194 5.90 -2.84 -4.56
CA GLY A 194 5.53 -3.84 -5.56
C GLY A 194 4.03 -3.80 -5.89
N VAL A 195 3.70 -3.96 -7.16
CA VAL A 195 2.31 -3.94 -7.64
C VAL A 195 1.94 -5.20 -8.39
N PHE A 196 0.71 -5.70 -8.14
CA PHE A 196 0.19 -6.94 -8.73
C PHE A 196 -0.09 -6.88 -10.24
N ASP A 197 -0.01 -5.70 -10.87
CA ASP A 197 -0.34 -5.51 -12.29
C ASP A 197 0.47 -4.31 -12.81
N SER A 198 1.17 -4.53 -13.93
CA SER A 198 2.08 -3.55 -14.55
C SER A 198 1.43 -2.20 -14.86
N LYS A 199 0.12 -2.18 -15.13
CA LYS A 199 -0.62 -0.93 -15.37
C LYS A 199 -0.57 0.05 -14.19
N TRP A 200 -0.28 -0.42 -12.96
CA TRP A 200 -0.21 0.40 -11.76
C TRP A 200 1.18 0.97 -11.48
N VAL A 201 2.21 0.56 -12.22
CA VAL A 201 3.59 1.01 -11.99
C VAL A 201 3.70 2.53 -12.07
N SER A 202 3.34 3.13 -13.20
CA SER A 202 3.39 4.61 -13.35
C SER A 202 2.30 5.34 -12.55
N PRO A 203 1.02 4.92 -12.55
CA PRO A 203 -0.01 5.63 -11.78
C PRO A 203 0.26 5.68 -10.28
N LEU A 204 0.82 4.62 -9.65
CA LEU A 204 1.11 4.67 -8.22
C LEU A 204 2.36 5.50 -7.90
N ALA A 205 3.31 5.66 -8.83
CA ALA A 205 4.40 6.63 -8.69
C ALA A 205 3.85 8.08 -8.68
N GLU A 206 2.88 8.38 -9.55
CA GLU A 206 2.17 9.67 -9.53
C GLU A 206 1.41 9.90 -8.23
N VAL A 207 0.68 8.88 -7.77
CA VAL A 207 -0.03 8.94 -6.47
C VAL A 207 0.95 9.21 -5.32
N LEU A 208 2.09 8.53 -5.27
CA LEU A 208 3.10 8.74 -4.23
C LEU A 208 3.68 10.16 -4.29
N ARG A 209 3.94 10.70 -5.48
CA ARG A 209 4.35 12.10 -5.67
C ARG A 209 3.31 13.07 -5.09
N ASP A 210 2.04 12.87 -5.44
CA ASP A 210 0.93 13.75 -5.02
C ASP A 210 0.58 13.60 -3.52
N LEU A 211 1.03 12.50 -2.90
CA LEU A 211 0.99 12.26 -1.45
C LEU A 211 2.24 12.77 -0.72
N GLY A 212 3.22 13.36 -1.42
CA GLY A 212 4.41 13.98 -0.86
C GLY A 212 5.59 13.05 -0.59
N SER A 213 5.65 11.87 -1.22
CA SER A 213 6.83 11.00 -1.16
C SER A 213 8.01 11.65 -1.87
N HIS A 214 9.22 11.46 -1.33
CA HIS A 214 10.45 12.04 -1.88
C HIS A 214 11.17 11.12 -2.85
N HIS A 215 11.15 9.82 -2.56
CA HIS A 215 11.80 8.81 -3.37
C HIS A 215 11.01 7.50 -3.28
N ALA A 216 10.64 6.94 -4.42
CA ALA A 216 9.97 5.65 -4.47
C ALA A 216 10.35 4.87 -5.73
N LEU A 217 10.45 3.57 -5.60
CA LEU A 217 10.46 2.64 -6.71
C LEU A 217 9.14 1.88 -6.70
N VAL A 218 8.35 2.04 -7.76
CA VAL A 218 7.15 1.21 -7.99
C VAL A 218 7.51 0.16 -9.01
N VAL A 219 7.34 -1.12 -8.66
CA VAL A 219 7.92 -2.23 -9.42
C VAL A 219 6.91 -3.31 -9.75
N HIS A 220 7.12 -4.01 -10.89
CA HIS A 220 6.36 -5.19 -11.30
C HIS A 220 7.25 -6.09 -12.17
N GLY A 221 7.42 -7.34 -11.76
CA GLY A 221 8.16 -8.35 -12.52
C GLY A 221 7.40 -8.82 -13.77
N PHE A 222 8.09 -9.08 -14.87
CA PHE A 222 7.48 -9.60 -16.10
C PHE A 222 6.84 -10.98 -15.93
N ASP A 223 7.25 -11.72 -14.90
CA ASP A 223 6.66 -12.99 -14.48
C ASP A 223 5.36 -12.83 -13.67
N GLY A 224 4.93 -11.59 -13.42
CA GLY A 224 3.74 -11.24 -12.66
C GLY A 224 3.97 -10.99 -11.17
N LEU A 225 5.24 -11.11 -10.71
CA LEU A 225 5.61 -10.88 -9.32
C LEU A 225 5.47 -9.40 -8.93
N ASP A 226 4.91 -9.12 -7.76
CA ASP A 226 4.83 -7.76 -7.19
C ASP A 226 6.13 -7.37 -6.44
N GLU A 227 7.28 -7.77 -6.99
CA GLU A 227 8.62 -7.51 -6.45
C GLU A 227 9.62 -7.35 -7.62
N ILE A 228 10.89 -7.06 -7.31
CA ILE A 228 11.99 -7.17 -8.28
C ILE A 228 12.28 -8.65 -8.47
N THR A 229 12.06 -9.16 -9.68
CA THR A 229 12.23 -10.59 -9.98
C THR A 229 13.65 -10.94 -10.42
N LEU A 230 14.02 -12.22 -10.21
CA LEU A 230 15.25 -12.81 -10.75
C LEU A 230 15.01 -13.67 -11.99
N THR A 231 13.74 -13.83 -12.41
CA THR A 231 13.38 -14.73 -13.52
C THR A 231 13.13 -14.01 -14.84
N GLY A 232 13.28 -12.68 -14.85
CA GLY A 232 13.09 -11.82 -16.02
C GLY A 232 13.30 -10.36 -15.67
N GLU A 233 12.98 -9.48 -16.61
CA GLU A 233 13.03 -8.05 -16.37
C GLU A 233 11.96 -7.61 -15.35
N THR A 234 12.23 -6.52 -14.66
CA THR A 234 11.27 -5.84 -13.79
C THR A 234 11.01 -4.44 -14.30
N GLN A 235 9.75 -4.11 -14.55
CA GLN A 235 9.34 -2.75 -14.89
C GLN A 235 9.40 -1.87 -13.63
N VAL A 236 9.96 -0.68 -13.77
CA VAL A 236 10.15 0.27 -12.67
C VAL A 236 9.64 1.65 -13.08
N ALA A 237 8.93 2.31 -12.16
CA ALA A 237 8.76 3.76 -12.15
C ALA A 237 9.46 4.32 -10.90
N GLU A 238 10.50 5.09 -11.09
CA GLU A 238 11.20 5.80 -10.02
C GLU A 238 10.64 7.20 -9.88
N LEU A 239 10.10 7.50 -8.69
CA LEU A 239 9.86 8.86 -8.23
C LEU A 239 11.11 9.33 -7.48
N LYS A 240 11.68 10.47 -7.90
CA LYS A 240 12.81 11.07 -7.22
C LYS A 240 12.73 12.60 -7.28
N ASN A 241 12.60 13.23 -6.12
CA ASN A 241 12.52 14.69 -5.99
C ASN A 241 11.41 15.34 -6.85
N GLY A 242 10.29 14.65 -7.04
CA GLY A 242 9.15 15.12 -7.83
C GLY A 242 9.13 14.66 -9.29
N ASP A 243 10.25 14.22 -9.83
CA ASP A 243 10.33 13.67 -11.19
C ASP A 243 10.03 12.16 -11.19
N ILE A 244 9.38 11.69 -12.24
CA ILE A 244 9.08 10.28 -12.45
C ILE A 244 9.78 9.82 -13.73
N THR A 245 10.61 8.77 -13.61
CA THR A 245 11.27 8.12 -14.73
C THR A 245 10.90 6.64 -14.78
N THR A 246 10.81 6.07 -15.97
CA THR A 246 10.50 4.64 -16.14
C THR A 246 11.66 3.93 -16.84
N PHE A 247 11.99 2.73 -16.35
CA PHE A 247 13.03 1.87 -16.91
C PHE A 247 12.75 0.41 -16.56
N SER A 248 13.56 -0.51 -17.07
CA SER A 248 13.57 -1.92 -16.66
C SER A 248 14.87 -2.24 -15.91
N ILE A 249 14.76 -3.16 -14.96
CA ILE A 249 15.90 -3.80 -14.29
C ILE A 249 16.03 -5.21 -14.86
N ASP A 250 17.20 -5.57 -15.42
CA ASP A 250 17.52 -6.93 -15.84
C ASP A 250 18.42 -7.57 -14.74
N PRO A 251 18.09 -8.78 -14.23
CA PRO A 251 18.94 -9.49 -13.27
C PRO A 251 20.39 -9.71 -13.77
N LYS A 252 20.60 -9.78 -15.07
CA LYS A 252 21.94 -9.92 -15.69
C LYS A 252 22.85 -8.74 -15.40
N ASP A 253 22.29 -7.52 -15.24
CA ASP A 253 23.06 -6.31 -14.89
C ASP A 253 23.69 -6.41 -13.51
N PHE A 254 23.18 -7.33 -12.67
CA PHE A 254 23.65 -7.62 -11.31
C PHE A 254 24.41 -8.95 -11.20
N GLY A 255 24.73 -9.59 -12.36
CA GLY A 255 25.51 -10.81 -12.39
C GLY A 255 24.72 -12.11 -12.15
N PHE A 256 23.38 -12.03 -12.18
CA PHE A 256 22.54 -13.23 -12.11
C PHE A 256 22.35 -13.82 -13.52
N SER A 257 22.30 -15.16 -13.62
CA SER A 257 21.87 -15.86 -14.84
C SER A 257 20.39 -16.20 -14.74
N LEU A 258 19.67 -16.02 -15.83
CA LEU A 258 18.27 -16.45 -15.95
C LEU A 258 18.19 -17.95 -16.13
#